data_17ea93da59d28ae6e02a5f4502882dc8
#
_entry.id   17ea93da59d28ae6e02a5f4502882dc8
#
_cell.length_a   1.000
_cell.length_b   1.000
_cell.length_c   1.000
_cell.angle_alpha   90.00
_cell.angle_beta   90.00
_cell.angle_gamma   90.00
#
_symmetry.space_group_name_H-M   'P 1'
#
loop_
_entity.id
_entity.type
_entity.pdbx_description
1 polymer ?
#
loop_
_entity_poly.entity_id
_entity_poly.type
_entity_poly.pdbx_seq_one_letter_code
_entity_poly.pdbx_strand_id
1 'polypeptide(L)'
;MVLTVDNPAGGIPKSIDLAFDGLFGPIPSDSNEPSIDNLIALGYRDVSLSGTLKLAIDEKAKMFKTEALISGENMGAIGVTTNLINVPVDLLMRNPSAALIAFAGARVKDLSVTIENRGLADRLIDQDAIKTKRSPQEVRKNYAAAASASLQVYLGMSPNAKALTQALAKFIDKPARLSITARSKNPDGVALAEGATAENPAQLLEAFDLMISQN
;
A
#
# COMPACT_ATOMS: atom_id res chain seq x y z
N MET A 1 20.18 8.08 -6.21
CA MET A 1 19.68 6.68 -6.27
C MET A 1 20.81 5.75 -5.88
N VAL A 2 20.57 4.82 -4.97
CA VAL A 2 21.53 3.81 -4.49
C VAL A 2 20.91 2.44 -4.65
N LEU A 3 21.64 1.49 -5.23
CA LEU A 3 21.27 0.10 -5.31
C LEU A 3 22.34 -0.74 -4.61
N THR A 4 21.95 -1.52 -3.62
CA THR A 4 22.82 -2.45 -2.91
C THR A 4 22.29 -3.86 -3.11
N VAL A 5 23.16 -4.80 -3.47
CA VAL A 5 22.82 -6.21 -3.67
C VAL A 5 23.79 -7.05 -2.84
N ASP A 6 23.26 -7.78 -1.86
CA ASP A 6 24.02 -8.81 -1.16
C ASP A 6 23.92 -10.11 -1.96
N ASN A 7 24.95 -10.36 -2.78
CA ASN A 7 25.04 -11.55 -3.61
C ASN A 7 26.25 -12.40 -3.22
N PRO A 8 26.07 -13.48 -2.46
CA PRO A 8 27.17 -14.42 -2.23
C PRO A 8 27.61 -15.03 -3.55
N ALA A 9 28.89 -15.02 -3.83
CA ALA A 9 29.57 -15.36 -5.08
C ALA A 9 28.82 -16.42 -5.93
N GLY A 10 28.12 -15.96 -6.98
CA GLY A 10 27.42 -16.79 -7.95
C GLY A 10 26.08 -17.40 -7.53
N GLY A 11 25.56 -17.03 -6.37
CA GLY A 11 24.28 -17.50 -5.84
C GLY A 11 23.10 -16.54 -6.04
N ILE A 12 21.97 -16.90 -5.46
CA ILE A 12 20.79 -16.04 -5.41
C ILE A 12 21.07 -14.88 -4.44
N PRO A 13 20.77 -13.62 -4.81
CA PRO A 13 20.88 -12.49 -3.89
C PRO A 13 20.08 -12.74 -2.62
N LYS A 14 20.70 -12.55 -1.46
CA LYS A 14 20.00 -12.65 -0.16
C LYS A 14 19.18 -11.40 0.12
N SER A 15 19.64 -10.25 -0.37
CA SER A 15 18.89 -9.00 -0.30
C SER A 15 19.16 -8.10 -1.48
N ILE A 16 18.17 -7.27 -1.78
CA ILE A 16 18.25 -6.17 -2.74
C ILE A 16 17.66 -4.95 -2.05
N ASP A 17 18.46 -3.90 -1.91
CA ASP A 17 18.04 -2.62 -1.37
C ASP A 17 18.16 -1.55 -2.44
N LEU A 18 17.03 -0.94 -2.80
CA LEU A 18 16.95 0.20 -3.69
C LEU A 18 16.48 1.41 -2.89
N ALA A 19 17.20 2.51 -2.97
CA ALA A 19 16.77 3.78 -2.37
C ALA A 19 16.99 4.94 -3.34
N PHE A 20 16.05 5.85 -3.35
CA PHE A 20 16.20 7.17 -3.96
C PHE A 20 15.68 8.24 -3.00
N ASP A 21 16.32 9.37 -2.98
CA ASP A 21 16.00 10.48 -2.11
C ASP A 21 15.96 11.78 -2.89
N GLY A 22 14.92 12.59 -2.64
CA GLY A 22 14.75 13.91 -3.21
C GLY A 22 14.71 13.93 -4.74
N LEU A 23 14.03 12.97 -5.38
CA LEU A 23 13.81 12.99 -6.82
C LEU A 23 12.89 14.16 -7.13
N PHE A 24 13.48 15.28 -7.50
CA PHE A 24 12.80 16.55 -7.68
C PHE A 24 12.54 16.84 -9.17
N GLY A 25 11.35 17.37 -9.45
CA GLY A 25 11.00 17.87 -10.77
C GLY A 25 9.90 18.94 -10.70
N PRO A 26 10.01 20.00 -11.53
CA PRO A 26 8.90 20.93 -11.69
C PRO A 26 7.73 20.25 -12.40
N ILE A 27 6.52 20.66 -12.06
CA ILE A 27 5.31 20.20 -12.73
C ILE A 27 5.12 21.06 -13.99
N PRO A 28 5.12 20.48 -15.22
CA PRO A 28 4.92 21.24 -16.42
C PRO A 28 3.49 21.83 -16.47
N SER A 29 3.41 23.15 -16.70
CA SER A 29 2.14 23.88 -16.74
C SER A 29 1.32 23.67 -18.02
N ASP A 30 1.94 23.09 -19.03
CA ASP A 30 1.38 22.85 -20.38
C ASP A 30 1.18 21.35 -20.66
N SER A 31 1.14 20.53 -19.62
CA SER A 31 0.86 19.10 -19.75
C SER A 31 -0.61 18.88 -20.14
N ASN A 32 -0.85 17.93 -21.05
CA ASN A 32 -2.18 17.45 -21.38
C ASN A 32 -2.57 16.20 -20.56
N GLU A 33 -1.83 15.93 -19.48
CA GLU A 33 -2.05 14.76 -18.62
C GLU A 33 -2.97 15.13 -17.45
N PRO A 34 -4.15 14.51 -17.32
CA PRO A 34 -5.12 14.83 -16.25
C PRO A 34 -4.55 14.69 -14.83
N SER A 35 -3.59 13.80 -14.63
CA SER A 35 -2.89 13.62 -13.35
C SER A 35 -2.05 14.84 -12.98
N ILE A 36 -1.40 15.46 -13.94
CA ILE A 36 -0.60 16.67 -13.79
C ILE A 36 -1.52 17.86 -13.48
N ASP A 37 -2.60 18.02 -14.24
CA ASP A 37 -3.59 19.07 -14.03
C ASP A 37 -4.20 19.00 -12.61
N ASN A 38 -4.44 17.80 -12.11
CA ASN A 38 -4.90 17.61 -10.74
C ASN A 38 -3.87 18.07 -9.71
N LEU A 39 -2.59 17.79 -9.89
CA LEU A 39 -1.54 18.26 -8.97
C LEU A 39 -1.46 19.79 -8.98
N ILE A 40 -1.51 20.42 -10.16
CA ILE A 40 -1.54 21.87 -10.29
C ILE A 40 -2.75 22.46 -9.58
N ALA A 41 -3.93 21.87 -9.78
CA ALA A 41 -5.17 22.30 -9.14
C ALA A 41 -5.11 22.17 -7.61
N LEU A 42 -4.35 21.21 -7.07
CA LEU A 42 -4.05 21.05 -5.64
C LEU A 42 -2.97 22.01 -5.14
N GLY A 43 -2.44 22.89 -6.00
CA GLY A 43 -1.46 23.91 -5.64
C GLY A 43 -0.02 23.44 -5.61
N TYR A 44 0.29 22.26 -6.17
CA TYR A 44 1.67 21.82 -6.35
C TYR A 44 2.29 22.51 -7.58
N ARG A 45 3.56 22.88 -7.48
CA ARG A 45 4.36 23.47 -8.57
C ARG A 45 5.55 22.59 -8.92
N ASP A 46 5.94 21.79 -7.99
CA ASP A 46 7.01 20.82 -8.08
C ASP A 46 6.64 19.57 -7.29
N VAL A 47 7.35 18.49 -7.54
CA VAL A 47 7.23 17.23 -6.82
C VAL A 47 8.61 16.82 -6.35
N SER A 48 8.72 16.48 -5.07
CA SER A 48 9.91 15.88 -4.48
C SER A 48 9.52 14.53 -3.91
N LEU A 49 10.10 13.46 -4.45
CA LEU A 49 9.78 12.08 -4.07
C LEU A 49 11.01 11.40 -3.49
N SER A 50 10.78 10.60 -2.46
CA SER A 50 11.76 9.68 -1.90
C SER A 50 11.14 8.30 -1.78
N GLY A 51 11.95 7.26 -1.89
CA GLY A 51 11.45 5.90 -1.76
C GLY A 51 12.53 4.89 -1.46
N THR A 52 12.10 3.79 -0.86
CA THR A 52 12.92 2.62 -0.61
C THR A 52 12.17 1.35 -1.00
N LEU A 53 12.89 0.40 -1.56
CA LEU A 53 12.42 -0.96 -1.78
C LEU A 53 13.48 -1.90 -1.26
N LYS A 54 13.10 -2.74 -0.30
CA LYS A 54 13.97 -3.78 0.26
C LYS A 54 13.34 -5.14 0.02
N LEU A 55 14.12 -6.02 -0.56
CA LEU A 55 13.76 -7.42 -0.77
C LEU A 55 14.76 -8.26 0.01
N ALA A 56 14.27 -9.21 0.80
CA ALA A 56 15.12 -10.14 1.54
C ALA A 56 14.60 -11.56 1.41
N ILE A 57 15.53 -12.50 1.25
CA ILE A 57 15.25 -13.92 1.05
C ILE A 57 15.87 -14.71 2.20
N ASP A 58 15.04 -15.45 2.92
CA ASP A 58 15.48 -16.47 3.85
C ASP A 58 15.24 -17.85 3.21
N GLU A 59 16.29 -18.42 2.64
CA GLU A 59 16.22 -19.73 1.98
C GLU A 59 15.84 -20.86 2.94
N LYS A 60 16.29 -20.77 4.22
CA LYS A 60 16.01 -21.80 5.23
C LYS A 60 14.56 -21.80 5.64
N ALA A 61 13.99 -20.61 5.85
CA ALA A 61 12.59 -20.42 6.17
C ALA A 61 11.70 -20.42 4.93
N LYS A 62 12.26 -20.47 3.72
CA LYS A 62 11.55 -20.29 2.43
C LYS A 62 10.68 -19.04 2.45
N MET A 63 11.20 -17.97 3.06
CA MET A 63 10.49 -16.73 3.27
C MET A 63 11.06 -15.63 2.38
N PHE A 64 10.15 -14.84 1.81
CA PHE A 64 10.48 -13.67 1.02
C PHE A 64 9.85 -12.45 1.69
N LYS A 65 10.68 -11.53 2.14
CA LYS A 65 10.25 -10.28 2.76
C LYS A 65 10.38 -9.13 1.78
N THR A 66 9.33 -8.32 1.68
CA THR A 66 9.34 -7.07 0.91
C THR A 66 9.01 -5.92 1.84
N GLU A 67 9.78 -4.85 1.77
CA GLU A 67 9.47 -3.56 2.39
C GLU A 67 9.56 -2.49 1.30
N ALA A 68 8.48 -1.79 1.06
CA ALA A 68 8.42 -0.67 0.13
C ALA A 68 7.91 0.56 0.86
N LEU A 69 8.55 1.69 0.62
CA LEU A 69 8.11 3.00 1.10
C LEU A 69 8.26 4.00 -0.04
N ILE A 70 7.22 4.78 -0.26
CA ILE A 70 7.26 5.95 -1.10
C ILE A 70 6.73 7.15 -0.32
N SER A 71 7.37 8.28 -0.42
CA SER A 71 6.93 9.52 0.21
C SER A 71 7.09 10.70 -0.72
N GLY A 72 6.15 11.64 -0.62
CA GLY A 72 6.19 12.93 -1.30
C GLY A 72 6.24 14.06 -0.28
N GLU A 73 7.09 15.04 -0.55
CA GLU A 73 7.17 16.24 0.27
C GLU A 73 5.83 16.99 0.24
N ASN A 74 5.31 17.37 1.40
CA ASN A 74 4.00 18.02 1.56
C ASN A 74 2.80 17.21 0.99
N MET A 75 3.01 15.92 0.69
CA MET A 75 1.97 15.00 0.21
C MET A 75 1.63 13.96 1.27
N GLY A 76 2.59 13.11 1.59
CA GLY A 76 2.42 12.01 2.53
C GLY A 76 3.37 10.86 2.22
N ALA A 77 3.10 9.71 2.85
CA ALA A 77 3.86 8.50 2.62
C ALA A 77 2.95 7.26 2.59
N ILE A 78 3.34 6.28 1.80
CA ILE A 78 2.73 4.96 1.78
C ILE A 78 3.84 3.94 1.95
N GLY A 79 3.70 3.11 2.98
CA GLY A 79 4.59 1.99 3.25
C GLY A 79 3.85 0.66 3.14
N VAL A 80 4.49 -0.34 2.57
CA VAL A 80 3.97 -1.70 2.48
C VAL A 80 5.07 -2.66 2.91
N THR A 81 4.75 -3.57 3.81
CA THR A 81 5.63 -4.68 4.20
C THR A 81 4.88 -5.97 4.00
N THR A 82 5.51 -6.97 3.35
CA THR A 82 4.93 -8.30 3.21
C THR A 82 5.92 -9.37 3.63
N ASN A 83 5.42 -10.43 4.25
CA ASN A 83 6.12 -11.68 4.44
C ASN A 83 5.40 -12.76 3.66
N LEU A 84 6.04 -13.27 2.62
CA LEU A 84 5.54 -14.37 1.81
C LEU A 84 6.33 -15.64 2.15
N ILE A 85 5.65 -16.76 2.19
CA ILE A 85 6.26 -18.08 2.34
C ILE A 85 5.97 -18.93 1.11
N ASN A 86 6.73 -19.99 0.94
CA ASN A 86 6.63 -20.88 -0.19
C ASN A 86 6.86 -20.18 -1.56
N VAL A 87 7.75 -19.19 -1.58
CA VAL A 87 8.12 -18.46 -2.79
C VAL A 87 9.13 -19.28 -3.58
N PRO A 88 8.92 -19.52 -4.88
CA PRO A 88 9.84 -20.31 -5.72
C PRO A 88 11.04 -19.46 -6.17
N VAL A 89 11.91 -19.11 -5.23
CA VAL A 89 13.03 -18.19 -5.45
C VAL A 89 13.96 -18.66 -6.57
N ASP A 90 14.26 -19.95 -6.62
CA ASP A 90 15.11 -20.56 -7.65
C ASP A 90 14.55 -20.34 -9.06
N LEU A 91 13.22 -20.43 -9.21
CA LEU A 91 12.54 -20.21 -10.47
C LEU A 91 12.55 -18.73 -10.88
N LEU A 92 12.40 -17.81 -9.90
CA LEU A 92 12.47 -16.37 -10.16
C LEU A 92 13.76 -15.97 -10.87
N MET A 93 14.87 -16.58 -10.47
CA MET A 93 16.19 -16.26 -11.02
C MET A 93 16.49 -16.98 -12.34
N ARG A 94 15.95 -18.19 -12.55
CA ARG A 94 16.26 -19.00 -13.72
C ARG A 94 15.26 -18.85 -14.86
N ASN A 95 14.00 -18.67 -14.54
CA ASN A 95 12.91 -18.58 -15.51
C ASN A 95 11.78 -17.69 -14.99
N PRO A 96 11.87 -16.36 -15.20
CA PRO A 96 10.88 -15.40 -14.69
C PRO A 96 9.43 -15.72 -15.12
N SER A 97 9.22 -16.24 -16.32
CA SER A 97 7.88 -16.60 -16.81
C SER A 97 7.29 -17.79 -16.06
N ALA A 98 8.08 -18.83 -15.82
CA ALA A 98 7.64 -19.96 -14.99
C ALA A 98 7.47 -19.57 -13.53
N ALA A 99 8.26 -18.61 -13.04
CA ALA A 99 8.16 -18.08 -11.70
C ALA A 99 6.81 -17.38 -11.46
N LEU A 100 6.29 -16.61 -12.42
CA LEU A 100 4.98 -15.95 -12.29
C LEU A 100 3.86 -16.98 -12.05
N ILE A 101 3.89 -18.12 -12.75
CA ILE A 101 2.92 -19.19 -12.55
C ILE A 101 3.11 -19.84 -11.18
N ALA A 102 4.35 -20.11 -10.81
CA ALA A 102 4.68 -20.74 -9.53
C ALA A 102 4.42 -19.81 -8.32
N PHE A 103 4.44 -18.49 -8.53
CA PHE A 103 4.10 -17.49 -7.52
C PHE A 103 2.64 -17.60 -7.04
N ALA A 104 1.75 -18.19 -7.85
CA ALA A 104 0.38 -18.49 -7.42
C ALA A 104 0.35 -19.44 -6.20
N GLY A 105 1.40 -20.24 -6.00
CA GLY A 105 1.57 -21.10 -4.83
C GLY A 105 2.18 -20.39 -3.61
N ALA A 106 2.67 -19.17 -3.75
CA ALA A 106 3.17 -18.39 -2.63
C ALA A 106 2.01 -18.01 -1.70
N ARG A 107 2.33 -17.85 -0.42
CA ARG A 107 1.33 -17.61 0.61
C ARG A 107 1.70 -16.39 1.44
N VAL A 108 0.72 -15.53 1.72
CA VAL A 108 0.86 -14.35 2.58
C VAL A 108 0.82 -14.80 4.03
N LYS A 109 1.89 -14.53 4.75
CA LYS A 109 1.96 -14.74 6.20
C LYS A 109 1.59 -13.46 6.95
N ASP A 110 2.23 -12.36 6.57
CA ASP A 110 1.96 -11.05 7.13
C ASP A 110 1.92 -10.00 6.02
N LEU A 111 1.03 -9.04 6.15
CA LEU A 111 0.93 -7.85 5.32
C LEU A 111 0.74 -6.65 6.23
N SER A 112 1.51 -5.60 6.03
CA SER A 112 1.31 -4.31 6.71
C SER A 112 1.24 -3.19 5.70
N VAL A 113 0.28 -2.30 5.86
CA VAL A 113 0.13 -1.08 5.07
C VAL A 113 0.11 0.09 6.02
N THR A 114 0.94 1.09 5.76
CA THR A 114 0.94 2.36 6.51
C THR A 114 0.69 3.49 5.53
N ILE A 115 -0.24 4.37 5.87
CA ILE A 115 -0.56 5.59 5.12
C ILE A 115 -0.35 6.76 6.06
N GLU A 116 0.42 7.74 5.64
CA GLU A 116 0.66 8.97 6.37
C GLU A 116 0.29 10.16 5.48
N ASN A 117 -0.59 11.02 5.99
CA ASN A 117 -0.90 12.28 5.33
C ASN A 117 0.07 13.37 5.82
N ARG A 118 0.63 14.12 4.87
CA ARG A 118 1.46 15.31 5.12
C ARG A 118 0.96 16.51 4.34
N GLY A 119 -0.36 16.54 4.04
CA GLY A 119 -1.02 17.65 3.38
C GLY A 119 -1.83 17.30 2.14
N LEU A 120 -1.59 16.18 1.46
CA LEU A 120 -2.34 15.83 0.24
C LEU A 120 -3.84 15.67 0.50
N ALA A 121 -4.21 14.93 1.56
CA ALA A 121 -5.62 14.73 1.89
C ALA A 121 -6.32 16.04 2.25
N ASP A 122 -5.62 16.95 2.92
CA ASP A 122 -6.18 18.26 3.27
C ASP A 122 -6.43 19.09 2.01
N ARG A 123 -5.47 19.14 1.08
CA ARG A 123 -5.62 19.88 -0.19
C ARG A 123 -6.75 19.32 -1.06
N LEU A 124 -6.91 17.99 -1.10
CA LEU A 124 -8.02 17.34 -1.81
C LEU A 124 -9.38 17.76 -1.24
N ILE A 125 -9.51 17.76 0.07
CA ILE A 125 -10.71 18.17 0.77
C ILE A 125 -11.00 19.66 0.54
N ASP A 126 -9.99 20.53 0.66
CA ASP A 126 -10.16 21.96 0.47
C ASP A 126 -10.56 22.30 -0.97
N GLN A 127 -9.97 21.63 -1.95
CA GLN A 127 -10.33 21.80 -3.36
C GLN A 127 -11.80 21.39 -3.61
N ASP A 128 -12.25 20.27 -3.05
CA ASP A 128 -13.63 19.83 -3.23
C ASP A 128 -14.62 20.69 -2.45
N ALA A 129 -14.23 21.21 -1.29
CA ALA A 129 -15.01 22.18 -0.53
C ALA A 129 -15.29 23.45 -1.36
N ILE A 130 -14.28 23.97 -2.05
CA ILE A 130 -14.41 25.12 -2.97
C ILE A 130 -15.34 24.76 -4.14
N LYS A 131 -15.13 23.62 -4.80
CA LYS A 131 -15.93 23.18 -5.97
C LYS A 131 -17.40 22.98 -5.61
N THR A 132 -17.67 22.40 -4.43
CA THR A 132 -19.03 22.06 -3.99
C THR A 132 -19.69 23.16 -3.16
N LYS A 133 -18.98 24.25 -2.85
CA LYS A 133 -19.43 25.34 -1.97
C LYS A 133 -19.88 24.85 -0.59
N ARG A 134 -19.13 23.88 -0.04
CA ARG A 134 -19.36 23.28 1.28
C ARG A 134 -18.18 23.60 2.20
N SER A 135 -18.37 23.38 3.50
CA SER A 135 -17.23 23.44 4.42
C SER A 135 -16.33 22.21 4.26
N PRO A 136 -15.02 22.32 4.49
CA PRO A 136 -14.11 21.17 4.50
C PRO A 136 -14.57 20.05 5.43
N GLN A 137 -15.19 20.41 6.55
CA GLN A 137 -15.71 19.43 7.51
C GLN A 137 -16.89 18.63 6.95
N GLU A 138 -17.80 19.27 6.22
CA GLU A 138 -18.90 18.56 5.55
C GLU A 138 -18.39 17.64 4.45
N VAL A 139 -17.39 18.09 3.69
CA VAL A 139 -16.76 17.25 2.65
C VAL A 139 -16.12 16.01 3.29
N ARG A 140 -15.35 16.16 4.37
CA ARG A 140 -14.76 15.02 5.10
C ARG A 140 -15.82 14.04 5.57
N LYS A 141 -16.90 14.50 6.19
CA LYS A 141 -18.01 13.64 6.64
C LYS A 141 -18.66 12.88 5.48
N ASN A 142 -18.86 13.55 4.35
CA ASN A 142 -19.44 12.92 3.17
C ASN A 142 -18.51 11.83 2.60
N TYR A 143 -17.19 12.09 2.51
CA TYR A 143 -16.22 11.10 2.07
C TYR A 143 -16.13 9.92 3.04
N ALA A 144 -16.10 10.17 4.35
CA ALA A 144 -16.09 9.12 5.36
C ALA A 144 -17.35 8.24 5.29
N ALA A 145 -18.53 8.85 5.11
CA ALA A 145 -19.79 8.14 4.95
C ALA A 145 -19.82 7.31 3.66
N ALA A 146 -19.40 7.91 2.53
CA ALA A 146 -19.35 7.23 1.24
C ALA A 146 -18.36 6.05 1.27
N ALA A 147 -17.17 6.25 1.82
CA ALA A 147 -16.17 5.19 1.98
C ALA A 147 -16.71 4.06 2.87
N SER A 148 -17.38 4.40 3.97
CA SER A 148 -17.98 3.40 4.85
C SER A 148 -19.05 2.57 4.14
N ALA A 149 -19.94 3.22 3.40
CA ALA A 149 -20.99 2.53 2.64
C ALA A 149 -20.38 1.61 1.56
N SER A 150 -19.42 2.10 0.78
CA SER A 150 -18.76 1.32 -0.26
C SER A 150 -18.01 0.11 0.32
N LEU A 151 -17.28 0.29 1.42
CA LEU A 151 -16.55 -0.79 2.06
C LEU A 151 -17.48 -1.86 2.64
N GLN A 152 -18.63 -1.46 3.22
CA GLN A 152 -19.62 -2.41 3.72
C GLN A 152 -20.23 -3.25 2.58
N VAL A 153 -20.49 -2.64 1.43
CA VAL A 153 -20.97 -3.38 0.25
C VAL A 153 -19.92 -4.37 -0.24
N TYR A 154 -18.64 -3.97 -0.25
CA TYR A 154 -17.56 -4.77 -0.81
C TYR A 154 -17.01 -5.83 0.16
N LEU A 155 -16.84 -5.47 1.44
CA LEU A 155 -16.23 -6.33 2.46
C LEU A 155 -17.25 -6.99 3.38
N GLY A 156 -18.53 -6.64 3.26
CA GLY A 156 -19.58 -7.16 4.16
C GLY A 156 -19.52 -6.55 5.56
N MET A 157 -20.06 -7.30 6.53
CA MET A 157 -20.29 -6.85 7.90
C MET A 157 -19.52 -7.67 8.95
N SER A 158 -18.51 -8.41 8.54
CA SER A 158 -17.67 -9.18 9.46
C SER A 158 -16.94 -8.29 10.47
N PRO A 159 -16.43 -8.84 11.58
CA PRO A 159 -15.70 -8.07 12.59
C PRO A 159 -14.51 -7.31 11.99
N ASN A 160 -13.72 -7.97 11.14
CA ASN A 160 -12.57 -7.34 10.48
C ASN A 160 -12.99 -6.25 9.49
N ALA A 161 -14.06 -6.48 8.72
CA ALA A 161 -14.61 -5.50 7.79
C ALA A 161 -15.11 -4.24 8.52
N LYS A 162 -15.80 -4.40 9.64
CA LYS A 162 -16.24 -3.30 10.50
C LYS A 162 -15.07 -2.51 11.07
N ALA A 163 -14.07 -3.20 11.61
CA ALA A 163 -12.88 -2.55 12.17
C ALA A 163 -12.13 -1.72 11.11
N LEU A 164 -11.93 -2.29 9.92
CA LEU A 164 -11.28 -1.61 8.79
C LEU A 164 -12.09 -0.39 8.32
N THR A 165 -13.40 -0.56 8.15
CA THR A 165 -14.31 0.53 7.74
C THR A 165 -14.29 1.68 8.73
N GLN A 166 -14.36 1.40 10.04
CA GLN A 166 -14.30 2.43 11.08
C GLN A 166 -12.96 3.16 11.10
N ALA A 167 -11.86 2.43 10.94
CA ALA A 167 -10.53 3.02 10.90
C ALA A 167 -10.35 3.95 9.69
N LEU A 168 -10.77 3.51 8.50
CA LEU A 168 -10.70 4.35 7.30
C LEU A 168 -11.59 5.59 7.41
N ALA A 169 -12.81 5.45 7.96
CA ALA A 169 -13.69 6.60 8.18
C ALA A 169 -13.05 7.64 9.13
N LYS A 170 -12.45 7.18 10.23
CA LYS A 170 -11.73 8.06 11.16
C LYS A 170 -10.50 8.71 10.51
N PHE A 171 -9.75 7.95 9.70
CA PHE A 171 -8.61 8.51 8.98
C PHE A 171 -9.04 9.58 7.97
N ILE A 172 -10.17 9.41 7.26
CA ILE A 172 -10.71 10.43 6.36
C ILE A 172 -11.14 11.68 7.14
N ASP A 173 -11.74 11.51 8.30
CA ASP A 173 -12.17 12.64 9.16
C ASP A 173 -10.97 13.43 9.70
N LYS A 174 -9.92 12.72 10.15
CA LYS A 174 -8.68 13.31 10.67
C LYS A 174 -7.47 12.59 10.08
N PRO A 175 -7.07 12.95 8.86
CA PRO A 175 -5.99 12.25 8.18
C PRO A 175 -4.63 12.61 8.78
N ALA A 176 -4.05 11.68 9.55
CA ALA A 176 -2.70 11.77 10.07
C ALA A 176 -1.93 10.51 9.67
N ARG A 177 -2.00 9.46 10.46
CA ARG A 177 -1.36 8.17 10.15
C ARG A 177 -2.33 7.03 10.42
N LEU A 178 -2.43 6.12 9.45
CA LEU A 178 -3.16 4.86 9.57
C LEU A 178 -2.19 3.71 9.29
N SER A 179 -2.13 2.75 10.19
CA SER A 179 -1.38 1.51 10.01
C SER A 179 -2.31 0.32 10.17
N ILE A 180 -2.29 -0.58 9.20
CA ILE A 180 -3.09 -1.80 9.17
C ILE A 180 -2.11 -2.95 9.01
N THR A 181 -2.10 -3.88 9.95
CA THR A 181 -1.32 -5.12 9.88
C THR A 181 -2.29 -6.28 9.86
N ALA A 182 -2.16 -7.14 8.86
CA ALA A 182 -2.90 -8.38 8.70
C ALA A 182 -1.93 -9.55 8.89
N ARG A 183 -2.17 -10.39 9.88
CA ARG A 183 -1.42 -11.63 10.12
C ARG A 183 -2.30 -12.81 9.83
N SER A 184 -1.85 -13.75 8.99
CA SER A 184 -2.59 -14.96 8.71
C SER A 184 -2.86 -15.78 9.97
N LYS A 185 -4.11 -16.19 10.17
CA LYS A 185 -4.52 -17.12 11.23
C LYS A 185 -3.99 -18.54 10.97
N ASN A 186 -3.76 -18.86 9.68
CA ASN A 186 -3.13 -20.12 9.30
C ASN A 186 -1.60 -19.98 9.40
N PRO A 187 -0.90 -20.85 10.15
CA PRO A 187 0.57 -20.85 10.22
C PRO A 187 1.24 -20.95 8.84
N ASP A 188 0.60 -21.62 7.89
CA ASP A 188 1.06 -21.77 6.52
C ASP A 188 0.71 -20.59 5.61
N GLY A 189 0.11 -19.53 6.14
CA GLY A 189 -0.30 -18.36 5.38
C GLY A 189 -1.56 -18.56 4.56
N VAL A 190 -1.98 -17.53 3.81
CA VAL A 190 -3.10 -17.52 2.86
C VAL A 190 -2.54 -17.51 1.43
N ALA A 191 -2.98 -18.40 0.57
CA ALA A 191 -2.46 -18.49 -0.78
C ALA A 191 -2.80 -17.23 -1.61
N LEU A 192 -1.84 -16.73 -2.38
CA LEU A 192 -2.07 -15.58 -3.27
C LEU A 192 -3.17 -15.88 -4.30
N ALA A 193 -3.22 -17.13 -4.79
CA ALA A 193 -4.28 -17.56 -5.70
C ALA A 193 -5.68 -17.45 -5.08
N GLU A 194 -5.82 -17.75 -3.79
CA GLU A 194 -7.10 -17.56 -3.06
C GLU A 194 -7.53 -16.10 -3.06
N GLY A 195 -6.57 -15.17 -2.91
CA GLY A 195 -6.83 -13.73 -2.99
C GLY A 195 -7.23 -13.24 -4.37
N ALA A 196 -6.59 -13.78 -5.41
CA ALA A 196 -6.85 -13.40 -6.80
C ALA A 196 -8.20 -13.95 -7.34
N THR A 197 -8.66 -15.08 -6.80
CA THR A 197 -9.89 -15.76 -7.22
C THR A 197 -11.02 -15.65 -6.22
N ALA A 198 -10.85 -14.88 -5.12
CA ALA A 198 -11.85 -14.75 -4.10
C ALA A 198 -13.12 -14.08 -4.64
N GLU A 199 -14.19 -14.87 -4.79
CA GLU A 199 -15.52 -14.35 -5.11
C GLU A 199 -16.08 -13.49 -3.95
N ASN A 200 -15.56 -13.70 -2.74
CA ASN A 200 -15.97 -12.99 -1.54
C ASN A 200 -14.77 -12.41 -0.78
N PRO A 201 -14.44 -11.12 -0.99
CA PRO A 201 -13.35 -10.44 -0.29
C PRO A 201 -13.50 -10.46 1.25
N ALA A 202 -14.73 -10.57 1.75
CA ALA A 202 -14.99 -10.64 3.18
C ALA A 202 -14.43 -11.93 3.81
N GLN A 203 -14.54 -13.07 3.12
CA GLN A 203 -13.99 -14.33 3.61
C GLN A 203 -12.47 -14.30 3.67
N LEU A 204 -11.84 -13.69 2.64
CA LEU A 204 -10.40 -13.52 2.61
C LEU A 204 -9.92 -12.66 3.80
N LEU A 205 -10.62 -11.57 4.10
CA LEU A 205 -10.28 -10.69 5.21
C LEU A 205 -10.35 -11.41 6.57
N GLU A 206 -11.29 -12.32 6.74
CA GLU A 206 -11.45 -13.11 7.97
C GLU A 206 -10.38 -14.21 8.16
N ALA A 207 -9.60 -14.51 7.11
CA ALA A 207 -8.45 -15.40 7.24
C ALA A 207 -7.26 -14.75 7.98
N PHE A 208 -7.36 -13.45 8.30
CA PHE A 208 -6.33 -12.70 8.99
C PHE A 208 -6.79 -12.17 10.34
N ASP A 209 -5.85 -12.04 11.27
CA ASP A 209 -5.96 -11.19 12.45
C ASP A 209 -5.53 -9.78 12.07
N LEU A 210 -6.42 -8.81 12.25
CA LEU A 210 -6.15 -7.42 11.93
C LEU A 210 -5.75 -6.64 13.18
N MET A 211 -4.64 -5.92 13.09
CA MET A 211 -4.23 -4.88 14.03
C MET A 211 -4.27 -3.54 13.31
N ILE A 212 -5.04 -2.60 13.83
CA ILE A 212 -5.21 -1.29 13.23
C ILE A 212 -4.86 -0.23 14.26
N SER A 213 -3.97 0.68 13.90
CA SER A 213 -3.60 1.83 14.73
C SER A 213 -3.74 3.13 13.95
N GLN A 214 -4.12 4.17 14.66
CA GLN A 214 -4.24 5.54 14.17
C GLN A 214 -3.61 6.48 15.18
N ASN A 215 -2.87 7.46 14.70
CA ASN A 215 -2.29 8.55 15.49
C ASN A 215 -2.75 9.88 14.90
#